data_5258cdc2a9099d9928b7aa7afdb81ced
#
_entry.id   5258cdc2a9099d9928b7aa7afdb81ced
#
_cell.length_a   1.000
_cell.length_b   1.000
_cell.length_c   1.000
_cell.angle_alpha   90.00
_cell.angle_beta   90.00
_cell.angle_gamma   90.00
#
_symmetry.space_group_name_H-M   'P 1'
#
loop_
_entity.id
_entity.type
_entity.pdbx_description
1 polymer ?
#
loop_
_entity_poly.entity_id
_entity_poly.type
_entity_poly.pdbx_seq_one_letter_code
_entity_poly.pdbx_strand_id
1 'polypeptide(L)'
;MLHNTQSTKLDMKVAVIIVSYNFERWIDRCLGSLRASSVQADVIVVDNCSIDNTTSIIEHDYPEVTLIKNKKNLGFGQANNIGMGVAQERGCDAVLLLNEDAWIDEDVIGTLCDLSRRFPQYGILSPVHLTGDRQYLDQGFAAYAKLNKKTSLQDYLA
;
A
#
# COMPACT_ATOMS: atom_id res chain seq x y z
N MET A 1 25.79 -36.75 3.13
CA MET A 1 25.50 -35.59 4.01
C MET A 1 25.03 -34.42 3.13
N LEU A 2 23.74 -34.26 3.01
CA LEU A 2 23.16 -33.13 2.24
C LEU A 2 23.12 -31.93 3.15
N HIS A 3 23.95 -30.93 2.89
CA HIS A 3 23.88 -29.66 3.56
C HIS A 3 22.60 -28.94 3.10
N ASN A 4 21.61 -28.94 3.99
CA ASN A 4 20.40 -28.17 3.86
C ASN A 4 20.77 -26.69 4.18
N THR A 5 21.20 -25.94 3.18
CA THR A 5 21.33 -24.49 3.26
C THR A 5 19.91 -23.92 3.21
N GLN A 6 19.23 -23.92 4.36
CA GLN A 6 18.11 -22.99 4.57
C GLN A 6 18.71 -21.57 4.47
N SER A 7 18.53 -20.96 3.30
CA SER A 7 18.66 -19.53 3.14
C SER A 7 17.73 -18.89 4.16
N THR A 8 18.29 -18.28 5.19
CA THR A 8 17.53 -17.37 6.08
C THR A 8 17.06 -16.23 5.22
N LYS A 9 15.83 -16.34 4.72
CA LYS A 9 15.10 -15.27 4.07
C LYS A 9 14.93 -14.20 5.16
N LEU A 10 15.80 -13.19 5.21
CA LEU A 10 15.60 -12.01 6.03
C LEU A 10 14.30 -11.38 5.53
N ASP A 11 13.25 -11.52 6.32
CA ASP A 11 11.95 -10.97 5.97
C ASP A 11 12.07 -9.45 5.93
N MET A 12 11.83 -8.86 4.76
CA MET A 12 11.82 -7.42 4.57
C MET A 12 10.68 -6.83 5.41
N LYS A 13 11.00 -5.91 6.30
CA LYS A 13 9.99 -5.21 7.09
C LYS A 13 9.39 -4.08 6.27
N VAL A 14 8.11 -4.20 5.95
CA VAL A 14 7.37 -3.25 5.10
C VAL A 14 6.39 -2.45 5.95
N ALA A 15 6.33 -1.13 5.73
CA ALA A 15 5.21 -0.30 6.17
C ALA A 15 4.30 0.02 4.99
N VAL A 16 2.97 0.00 5.22
CA VAL A 16 1.98 0.55 4.29
C VAL A 16 1.50 1.88 4.83
N ILE A 17 1.63 2.94 4.04
CA ILE A 17 1.23 4.29 4.42
C ILE A 17 0.00 4.68 3.63
N ILE A 18 -1.05 5.08 4.34
CA ILE A 18 -2.31 5.56 3.79
C ILE A 18 -2.55 6.95 4.33
N VAL A 19 -2.76 7.92 3.43
CA VAL A 19 -3.23 9.25 3.80
C VAL A 19 -4.74 9.26 3.66
N SER A 20 -5.46 9.56 4.76
CA SER A 20 -6.92 9.57 4.76
C SER A 20 -7.51 10.96 4.94
N TYR A 21 -8.63 11.19 4.24
CA TYR A 21 -9.48 12.37 4.42
C TYR A 21 -10.93 12.02 4.06
N ASN A 22 -11.79 11.84 5.08
CA ASN A 22 -13.18 11.36 4.92
C ASN A 22 -13.23 9.99 4.22
N PHE A 23 -12.53 9.05 4.80
CA PHE A 23 -12.22 7.72 4.25
C PHE A 23 -13.29 6.66 4.57
N GLU A 24 -14.28 6.96 5.42
CA GLU A 24 -15.28 6.03 5.95
C GLU A 24 -15.80 5.02 4.91
N ARG A 25 -16.11 5.49 3.71
CA ARG A 25 -16.66 4.67 2.63
C ARG A 25 -15.75 3.53 2.17
N TRP A 26 -14.43 3.67 2.29
CA TRP A 26 -13.46 2.78 1.69
C TRP A 26 -12.67 1.94 2.69
N ILE A 27 -12.84 2.23 4.00
CA ILE A 27 -12.05 1.63 5.08
C ILE A 27 -12.02 0.11 4.97
N ASP A 28 -13.19 -0.54 4.96
CA ASP A 28 -13.28 -2.00 4.98
C ASP A 28 -12.63 -2.63 3.74
N ARG A 29 -12.72 -1.98 2.60
CA ARG A 29 -12.12 -2.50 1.37
C ARG A 29 -10.62 -2.32 1.34
N CYS A 30 -10.13 -1.15 1.71
CA CYS A 30 -8.72 -0.82 1.75
C CYS A 30 -8.00 -1.59 2.86
N LEU A 31 -8.38 -1.34 4.13
CA LEU A 31 -7.73 -1.98 5.28
C LEU A 31 -8.00 -3.49 5.34
N GLY A 32 -9.20 -3.93 4.94
CA GLY A 32 -9.52 -5.35 4.82
C GLY A 32 -8.62 -6.09 3.84
N SER A 33 -8.26 -5.48 2.71
CA SER A 33 -7.32 -6.06 1.74
C SER A 33 -5.91 -6.22 2.32
N LEU A 34 -5.47 -5.28 3.14
CA LEU A 34 -4.17 -5.36 3.82
C LEU A 34 -4.18 -6.43 4.92
N ARG A 35 -5.27 -6.56 5.66
CA ARG A 35 -5.46 -7.62 6.66
C ARG A 35 -5.44 -9.02 6.03
N ALA A 36 -5.92 -9.14 4.78
CA ALA A 36 -5.91 -10.39 4.01
C ALA A 36 -4.56 -10.68 3.32
N SER A 37 -3.60 -9.74 3.36
CA SER A 37 -2.31 -9.92 2.71
C SER A 37 -1.53 -11.12 3.29
N SER A 38 -0.90 -11.90 2.41
CA SER A 38 -0.03 -13.02 2.77
C SER A 38 1.26 -12.60 3.48
N VAL A 39 1.64 -11.32 3.35
CA VAL A 39 2.77 -10.70 4.04
C VAL A 39 2.25 -9.64 4.98
N GLN A 40 2.53 -9.79 6.27
CA GLN A 40 2.17 -8.78 7.28
C GLN A 40 3.04 -7.54 7.11
N ALA A 41 2.40 -6.38 7.18
CA ALA A 41 3.06 -5.07 7.11
C ALA A 41 2.62 -4.17 8.26
N ASP A 42 3.47 -3.22 8.64
CA ASP A 42 3.10 -2.17 9.59
C ASP A 42 2.17 -1.17 8.88
N VAL A 43 0.86 -1.23 9.13
CA VAL A 43 -0.09 -0.30 8.50
C VAL A 43 -0.14 1.00 9.30
N ILE A 44 0.13 2.12 8.62
CA ILE A 44 0.13 3.47 9.18
C ILE A 44 -0.85 4.32 8.39
N VAL A 45 -1.94 4.72 9.04
CA VAL A 45 -2.90 5.68 8.48
C VAL A 45 -2.62 7.07 9.05
N VAL A 46 -2.41 8.04 8.17
CA VAL A 46 -2.24 9.45 8.53
C VAL A 46 -3.51 10.19 8.15
N ASP A 47 -4.36 10.41 9.14
CA ASP A 47 -5.63 11.11 8.94
C ASP A 47 -5.43 12.63 8.85
N ASN A 48 -5.84 13.19 7.73
CA ASN A 48 -5.70 14.61 7.40
C ASN A 48 -6.87 15.45 7.91
N CYS A 49 -7.32 15.22 9.16
CA CYS A 49 -8.42 15.95 9.80
C CYS A 49 -9.79 15.59 9.19
N SER A 50 -10.10 14.30 9.11
CA SER A 50 -11.43 13.80 8.72
C SER A 50 -12.52 14.30 9.67
N ILE A 51 -13.71 14.56 9.13
CA ILE A 51 -14.88 15.01 9.86
C ILE A 51 -16.02 13.99 9.89
N ASP A 52 -15.84 12.86 9.19
CA ASP A 52 -16.72 11.69 9.19
C ASP A 52 -16.30 10.68 10.30
N ASN A 53 -16.81 9.44 10.24
CA ASN A 53 -16.48 8.40 11.22
C ASN A 53 -15.13 7.70 10.98
N THR A 54 -14.31 8.17 10.05
CA THR A 54 -13.04 7.54 9.66
C THR A 54 -12.19 7.15 10.87
N THR A 55 -11.88 8.10 11.74
CA THR A 55 -10.98 7.82 12.86
C THR A 55 -11.59 6.89 13.89
N SER A 56 -12.89 7.00 14.15
CA SER A 56 -13.61 6.14 15.11
C SER A 56 -13.68 4.70 14.63
N ILE A 57 -13.94 4.46 13.34
CA ILE A 57 -13.98 3.12 12.75
C ILE A 57 -12.59 2.49 12.82
N ILE A 58 -11.54 3.23 12.43
CA ILE A 58 -10.18 2.70 12.46
C ILE A 58 -9.77 2.32 13.90
N GLU A 59 -10.03 3.16 14.88
CA GLU A 59 -9.70 2.89 16.28
C GLU A 59 -10.43 1.68 16.86
N HIS A 60 -11.68 1.47 16.44
CA HIS A 60 -12.51 0.39 16.96
C HIS A 60 -12.30 -0.94 16.22
N ASP A 61 -12.32 -0.90 14.86
CA ASP A 61 -12.39 -2.11 14.03
C ASP A 61 -11.01 -2.56 13.50
N TYR A 62 -10.00 -1.67 13.55
CA TYR A 62 -8.65 -1.91 13.08
C TYR A 62 -7.58 -1.52 14.11
N PRO A 63 -7.63 -2.09 15.34
CA PRO A 63 -6.73 -1.70 16.43
C PRO A 63 -5.25 -2.00 16.16
N GLU A 64 -4.95 -2.85 15.17
CA GLU A 64 -3.59 -3.14 14.71
C GLU A 64 -2.99 -2.00 13.86
N VAL A 65 -3.82 -1.10 13.34
CA VAL A 65 -3.40 0.03 12.51
C VAL A 65 -2.86 1.16 13.39
N THR A 66 -1.72 1.70 13.01
CA THR A 66 -1.22 2.93 13.62
C THR A 66 -1.93 4.12 13.03
N LEU A 67 -2.82 4.75 13.79
CA LEU A 67 -3.55 5.94 13.36
C LEU A 67 -2.87 7.22 13.89
N ILE A 68 -2.50 8.12 12.97
CA ILE A 68 -1.95 9.45 13.27
C ILE A 68 -2.97 10.48 12.83
N LYS A 69 -3.45 11.31 13.77
CA LYS A 69 -4.48 12.32 13.52
C LYS A 69 -3.87 13.72 13.41
N ASN A 70 -3.92 14.31 12.22
CA ASN A 70 -3.49 15.68 12.00
C ASN A 70 -4.58 16.66 12.48
N LYS A 71 -4.16 17.80 13.03
CA LYS A 71 -5.09 18.88 13.48
C LYS A 71 -5.68 19.69 12.33
N LYS A 72 -5.14 19.54 11.12
CA LYS A 72 -5.59 20.19 9.87
C LYS A 72 -5.15 19.34 8.69
N ASN A 73 -5.79 19.53 7.54
CA ASN A 73 -5.35 18.90 6.30
C ASN A 73 -4.01 19.52 5.85
N LEU A 74 -2.95 18.70 5.86
CA LEU A 74 -1.60 19.07 5.48
C LEU A 74 -1.31 18.79 3.99
N GLY A 75 -2.27 18.21 3.28
CA GLY A 75 -2.10 17.71 1.92
C GLY A 75 -1.38 16.36 1.86
N PHE A 76 -1.46 15.73 0.69
CA PHE A 76 -1.01 14.35 0.47
C PHE A 76 0.48 14.15 0.75
N GLY A 77 1.34 15.02 0.21
CA GLY A 77 2.79 14.85 0.34
C GLY A 77 3.30 14.98 1.77
N GLN A 78 2.81 15.98 2.53
CA GLN A 78 3.25 16.16 3.93
C GLN A 78 2.75 15.01 4.82
N ALA A 79 1.52 14.55 4.62
CA ALA A 79 0.98 13.43 5.38
C ALA A 79 1.74 12.12 5.09
N ASN A 80 2.08 11.85 3.82
CA ASN A 80 2.96 10.71 3.50
C ASN A 80 4.32 10.82 4.19
N ASN A 81 4.93 12.01 4.22
CA ASN A 81 6.22 12.21 4.89
C ASN A 81 6.14 11.91 6.41
N ILE A 82 5.01 12.23 7.06
CA ILE A 82 4.78 11.88 8.46
C ILE A 82 4.76 10.34 8.62
N GLY A 83 4.00 9.64 7.80
CA GLY A 83 3.95 8.18 7.82
C GLY A 83 5.31 7.53 7.53
N MET A 84 6.04 8.04 6.53
CA MET A 84 7.39 7.57 6.20
C MET A 84 8.38 7.79 7.36
N GLY A 85 8.29 8.91 8.08
CA GLY A 85 9.08 9.16 9.27
C GLY A 85 8.87 8.09 10.34
N VAL A 86 7.61 7.75 10.63
CA VAL A 86 7.28 6.67 11.59
C VAL A 86 7.78 5.30 11.10
N ALA A 87 7.63 5.00 9.81
CA ALA A 87 8.15 3.76 9.24
C ALA A 87 9.68 3.66 9.39
N GLN A 88 10.39 4.75 9.14
CA GLN A 88 11.84 4.84 9.32
C GLN A 88 12.25 4.64 10.79
N GLU A 89 11.58 5.30 11.73
CA GLU A 89 11.83 5.14 13.18
C GLU A 89 11.61 3.70 13.64
N ARG A 90 10.69 2.97 13.01
CA ARG A 90 10.43 1.56 13.27
C ARG A 90 11.40 0.61 12.58
N GLY A 91 12.33 1.13 11.78
CA GLY A 91 13.32 0.34 11.05
C GLY A 91 12.69 -0.49 9.91
N CYS A 92 11.67 0.06 9.23
CA CYS A 92 11.13 -0.58 8.03
C CYS A 92 12.13 -0.43 6.87
N ASP A 93 12.30 -1.51 6.10
CA ASP A 93 13.21 -1.57 4.95
C ASP A 93 12.60 -0.94 3.70
N ALA A 94 11.27 -0.97 3.60
CA ALA A 94 10.50 -0.44 2.47
C ALA A 94 9.17 0.15 2.92
N VAL A 95 8.63 1.04 2.10
CA VAL A 95 7.29 1.60 2.27
C VAL A 95 6.46 1.38 1.02
N LEU A 96 5.19 0.98 1.20
CA LEU A 96 4.17 0.99 0.17
C LEU A 96 3.25 2.18 0.42
N LEU A 97 3.17 3.12 -0.53
CA LEU A 97 2.18 4.20 -0.49
C LEU A 97 0.90 3.69 -1.15
N LEU A 98 -0.18 3.61 -0.40
CA LEU A 98 -1.47 3.13 -0.88
C LEU A 98 -2.51 4.24 -0.74
N ASN A 99 -3.24 4.53 -1.81
CA ASN A 99 -4.34 5.47 -1.74
C ASN A 99 -5.50 4.89 -0.91
N GLU A 100 -6.22 5.76 -0.21
CA GLU A 100 -7.34 5.37 0.65
C GLU A 100 -8.49 4.68 -0.10
N ASP A 101 -8.67 4.97 -1.39
CA ASP A 101 -9.68 4.40 -2.27
C ASP A 101 -9.18 3.21 -3.11
N ALA A 102 -8.01 2.67 -2.78
CA ALA A 102 -7.40 1.53 -3.42
C ALA A 102 -7.36 0.30 -2.49
N TRP A 103 -7.23 -0.87 -3.08
CA TRP A 103 -7.02 -2.15 -2.38
C TRP A 103 -6.06 -3.03 -3.17
N ILE A 104 -5.46 -3.98 -2.50
CA ILE A 104 -4.46 -4.87 -3.09
C ILE A 104 -4.91 -6.33 -3.06
N ASP A 105 -4.33 -7.16 -3.91
CA ASP A 105 -4.42 -8.61 -3.81
C ASP A 105 -3.48 -9.12 -2.71
N GLU A 106 -3.78 -10.30 -2.19
CA GLU A 106 -3.09 -10.88 -1.03
C GLU A 106 -1.58 -11.08 -1.23
N ASP A 107 -1.13 -11.25 -2.47
CA ASP A 107 0.27 -11.53 -2.82
C ASP A 107 1.08 -10.29 -3.27
N VAL A 108 0.45 -9.13 -3.38
CA VAL A 108 1.10 -7.91 -3.93
C VAL A 108 2.32 -7.49 -3.12
N ILE A 109 2.20 -7.42 -1.78
CA ILE A 109 3.33 -7.01 -0.93
C ILE A 109 4.49 -8.01 -1.07
N GLY A 110 4.20 -9.31 -1.02
CA GLY A 110 5.20 -10.36 -1.19
C GLY A 110 5.91 -10.29 -2.54
N THR A 111 5.14 -10.11 -3.61
CA THR A 111 5.66 -9.95 -4.97
C THR A 111 6.56 -8.73 -5.10
N LEU A 112 6.17 -7.58 -4.56
CA LEU A 112 6.99 -6.37 -4.58
C LEU A 112 8.29 -6.54 -3.78
N CYS A 113 8.25 -7.21 -2.63
CA CYS A 113 9.44 -7.54 -1.85
C CYS A 113 10.42 -8.44 -2.63
N ASP A 114 9.90 -9.47 -3.29
CA ASP A 114 10.73 -10.37 -4.09
C ASP A 114 11.33 -9.66 -5.31
N LEU A 115 10.57 -8.80 -5.97
CA LEU A 115 11.07 -7.98 -7.08
C LEU A 115 12.13 -6.97 -6.62
N SER A 116 11.95 -6.32 -5.46
CA SER A 116 12.94 -5.41 -4.89
C SER A 116 14.28 -6.10 -4.61
N ARG A 117 14.26 -7.32 -4.09
CA ARG A 117 15.47 -8.13 -3.87
C ARG A 117 16.13 -8.56 -5.19
N ARG A 118 15.31 -8.91 -6.17
CA ARG A 118 15.76 -9.39 -7.48
C ARG A 118 16.33 -8.28 -8.34
N PHE A 119 15.83 -7.07 -8.18
CA PHE A 119 16.18 -5.90 -8.99
C PHE A 119 16.57 -4.70 -8.10
N PRO A 120 17.65 -4.79 -7.30
CA PRO A 120 18.03 -3.78 -6.32
C PRO A 120 18.42 -2.42 -6.92
N GLN A 121 18.63 -2.36 -8.24
CA GLN A 121 18.90 -1.11 -8.96
C GLN A 121 17.67 -0.20 -9.09
N TYR A 122 16.46 -0.73 -8.85
CA TYR A 122 15.24 0.07 -8.88
C TYR A 122 14.84 0.48 -7.45
N GLY A 123 14.88 1.78 -7.19
CA GLY A 123 14.47 2.33 -5.89
C GLY A 123 12.95 2.47 -5.73
N ILE A 124 12.18 2.40 -6.82
CA ILE A 124 10.72 2.50 -6.82
C ILE A 124 10.15 1.40 -7.72
N LEU A 125 9.19 0.68 -7.18
CA LEU A 125 8.40 -0.32 -7.89
C LEU A 125 6.92 0.04 -7.78
N SER A 126 6.16 -0.20 -8.84
CA SER A 126 4.72 -0.01 -8.84
C SER A 126 4.04 -1.27 -9.37
N PRO A 127 3.01 -1.78 -8.69
CA PRO A 127 2.17 -2.82 -9.28
C PRO A 127 1.38 -2.26 -10.46
N VAL A 128 0.75 -3.13 -11.22
CA VAL A 128 -0.23 -2.74 -12.23
C VAL A 128 -1.49 -2.24 -11.53
N HIS A 129 -1.95 -1.05 -11.92
CA HIS A 129 -3.19 -0.49 -11.39
C HIS A 129 -4.35 -0.83 -12.32
N LEU A 130 -5.41 -1.40 -11.75
CA LEU A 130 -6.62 -1.78 -12.45
C LEU A 130 -7.80 -0.90 -12.04
N THR A 131 -8.81 -0.86 -12.90
CA THR A 131 -10.13 -0.34 -12.53
C THR A 131 -10.77 -1.20 -11.43
N GLY A 132 -11.72 -0.63 -10.67
CA GLY A 132 -12.34 -1.32 -9.55
C GLY A 132 -13.06 -2.63 -9.91
N ASP A 133 -13.44 -2.84 -11.18
CA ASP A 133 -13.98 -4.08 -11.73
C ASP A 133 -12.90 -5.03 -12.30
N ARG A 134 -11.63 -4.61 -12.26
CA ARG A 134 -10.45 -5.34 -12.71
C ARG A 134 -10.41 -5.67 -14.22
N GLN A 135 -11.25 -5.06 -15.02
CA GLN A 135 -11.31 -5.35 -16.45
C GLN A 135 -10.29 -4.56 -17.25
N TYR A 136 -9.97 -3.36 -16.82
CA TYR A 136 -9.10 -2.42 -17.54
C TYR A 136 -8.00 -1.90 -16.65
N LEU A 137 -6.96 -1.36 -17.27
CA LEU A 137 -5.95 -0.57 -16.58
C LEU A 137 -6.59 0.72 -16.03
N ASP A 138 -6.18 1.13 -14.84
CA ASP A 138 -6.51 2.46 -14.33
C ASP A 138 -6.05 3.54 -15.31
N GLN A 139 -6.85 4.60 -15.45
CA GLN A 139 -6.58 5.64 -16.46
C GLN A 139 -5.29 6.42 -16.19
N GLY A 140 -4.97 6.65 -14.92
CA GLY A 140 -3.72 7.31 -14.51
C GLY A 140 -2.53 6.43 -14.80
N PHE A 141 -2.62 5.14 -14.46
CA PHE A 141 -1.59 4.16 -14.77
C PHE A 141 -1.37 4.01 -16.27
N ALA A 142 -2.44 3.86 -17.05
CA ALA A 142 -2.35 3.75 -18.50
C ALA A 142 -1.68 5.00 -19.13
N ALA A 143 -2.03 6.20 -18.67
CA ALA A 143 -1.43 7.44 -19.14
C ALA A 143 0.07 7.51 -18.78
N TYR A 144 0.45 7.13 -17.55
CA TYR A 144 1.83 7.07 -17.11
C TYR A 144 2.65 6.08 -17.95
N ALA A 145 2.09 4.89 -18.20
CA ALA A 145 2.73 3.85 -19.03
C ALA A 145 2.65 4.14 -20.55
N LYS A 146 2.08 5.28 -20.95
CA LYS A 146 1.86 5.68 -22.36
C LYS A 146 1.01 4.67 -23.15
N LEU A 147 0.07 4.04 -22.47
CA LEU A 147 -0.87 3.06 -23.04
C LEU A 147 -2.22 3.70 -23.36
N ASN A 148 -3.05 3.00 -24.16
CA ASN A 148 -4.42 3.44 -24.41
C ASN A 148 -5.24 3.29 -23.10
N LYS A 149 -6.07 4.31 -22.80
CA LYS A 149 -6.98 4.30 -21.63
C LYS A 149 -8.01 3.17 -21.62
N LYS A 150 -8.20 2.47 -22.73
CA LYS A 150 -9.07 1.30 -22.86
C LYS A 150 -8.29 -0.01 -22.97
N THR A 151 -7.00 -0.01 -22.66
CA THR A 151 -6.20 -1.24 -22.67
C THR A 151 -6.74 -2.17 -21.57
N SER A 152 -7.17 -3.35 -21.97
CA SER A 152 -7.57 -4.39 -21.02
C SER A 152 -6.33 -5.00 -20.35
N LEU A 153 -6.53 -5.67 -19.20
CA LEU A 153 -5.44 -6.40 -18.55
C LEU A 153 -4.87 -7.48 -19.49
N GLN A 154 -5.73 -8.17 -20.25
CA GLN A 154 -5.31 -9.20 -21.21
C GLN A 154 -4.43 -8.64 -22.32
N ASP A 155 -4.80 -7.47 -22.89
CA ASP A 155 -4.01 -6.81 -23.92
C ASP A 155 -2.67 -6.29 -23.38
N TYR A 156 -2.60 -5.97 -22.08
CA TYR A 156 -1.37 -5.51 -21.44
C TYR A 156 -0.38 -6.65 -21.19
N LEU A 157 -0.89 -7.85 -20.90
CA LEU A 157 -0.09 -9.05 -20.59
C LEU A 157 0.32 -9.85 -21.83
N ALA A 158 -0.24 -9.56 -23.01
CA ALA A 158 0.08 -10.22 -24.28
C ALA A 158 1.34 -9.68 -24.91
#